data_77d19ccf537c32dc62689aefd46a8507
#
_entry.id   77d19ccf537c32dc62689aefd46a8507
#
_cell.length_a   1.000
_cell.length_b   1.000
_cell.length_c   1.000
_cell.angle_alpha   90.00
_cell.angle_beta   90.00
_cell.angle_gamma   90.00
#
_symmetry.space_group_name_H-M   'P 1'
#
loop_
_entity.id
_entity.type
_entity.pdbx_description
1 polymer ?
#
loop_
_entity_poly.entity_id
_entity_poly.type
_entity_poly.pdbx_seq_one_letter_code
_entity_poly.pdbx_strand_id
1 'polypeptide(L)'
;FITISINFIISFPQFENLTMDGVLYDASTLLSGTSGETDLEYLARKEAQKKGITSIGVVDHWVNYNKRFKRNGKIVLPNEIWVTDNYALNMALQCFPSKIVKKMPNRYLQQVVESIYKKTDRSKKNQIIHVLYVLEPIHLDWNNSDIAGEYQALNYFIQHLDFIGDENQIEIRLRAHPSEKDGKYNDWCKKNEHLNIVLDTENDLSDLIA
;
A
#
# COMPACT_ATOMS: atom_id res chain seq x y z
N PHE A 1 18.80 -5.89 -14.56
CA PHE A 1 18.07 -5.16 -13.52
C PHE A 1 18.12 -5.93 -12.23
N ILE A 2 18.48 -5.29 -11.12
CA ILE A 2 18.32 -5.84 -9.78
C ILE A 2 17.24 -5.03 -9.08
N THR A 3 16.18 -5.71 -8.67
CA THR A 3 15.11 -5.13 -7.85
C THR A 3 15.40 -5.46 -6.40
N ILE A 4 15.48 -4.46 -5.55
CA ILE A 4 15.66 -4.62 -4.12
C ILE A 4 14.42 -4.09 -3.42
N SER A 5 13.70 -5.01 -2.78
CA SER A 5 12.66 -4.73 -1.79
C SER A 5 12.78 -5.75 -0.67
N ILE A 6 12.25 -5.46 0.49
CA ILE A 6 12.26 -6.41 1.62
C ILE A 6 11.58 -7.71 1.23
N ASN A 7 10.43 -7.65 0.57
CA ASN A 7 9.69 -8.83 0.14
C ASN A 7 10.46 -9.66 -0.87
N PHE A 8 11.24 -9.02 -1.74
CA PHE A 8 12.08 -9.70 -2.72
C PHE A 8 13.19 -10.50 -2.05
N ILE A 9 13.89 -9.92 -1.06
CA ILE A 9 14.96 -10.59 -0.31
C ILE A 9 14.42 -11.80 0.45
N ILE A 10 13.25 -11.69 1.10
CA ILE A 10 12.61 -12.78 1.83
C ILE A 10 12.21 -13.93 0.87
N SER A 11 11.79 -13.61 -0.34
CA SER A 11 11.33 -14.59 -1.33
C SER A 11 12.45 -15.32 -2.07
N PHE A 12 13.70 -14.84 -1.94
CA PHE A 12 14.86 -15.41 -2.65
C PHE A 12 16.00 -15.72 -1.66
N PRO A 13 15.97 -16.89 -1.03
CA PRO A 13 16.98 -17.34 -0.02
C PRO A 13 18.44 -17.22 -0.47
N GLN A 14 18.71 -17.29 -1.78
CA GLN A 14 20.05 -17.13 -2.34
C GLN A 14 20.66 -15.76 -2.07
N PHE A 15 19.88 -14.77 -1.66
CA PHE A 15 20.37 -13.42 -1.32
C PHE A 15 20.53 -13.19 0.19
N GLU A 16 20.11 -14.10 1.05
CA GLU A 16 20.13 -13.93 2.52
C GLU A 16 21.55 -13.71 3.09
N ASN A 17 22.57 -14.28 2.45
CA ASN A 17 23.94 -14.19 2.89
C ASN A 17 24.81 -13.21 2.06
N LEU A 18 24.21 -12.45 1.13
CA LEU A 18 24.95 -11.50 0.32
C LEU A 18 25.04 -10.15 1.03
N THR A 19 26.25 -9.60 1.04
CA THR A 19 26.43 -8.19 1.40
C THR A 19 25.85 -7.30 0.30
N MET A 20 25.50 -6.05 0.64
CA MET A 20 25.03 -5.07 -0.36
C MET A 20 26.03 -4.90 -1.52
N ASP A 21 27.30 -4.98 -1.23
CA ASP A 21 28.39 -4.94 -2.22
C ASP A 21 28.32 -6.13 -3.17
N GLY A 22 28.11 -7.34 -2.65
CA GLY A 22 27.96 -8.55 -3.45
C GLY A 22 26.70 -8.53 -4.33
N VAL A 23 25.58 -8.06 -3.80
CA VAL A 23 24.32 -7.94 -4.57
C VAL A 23 24.46 -6.99 -5.77
N LEU A 24 25.25 -5.93 -5.63
CA LEU A 24 25.45 -4.92 -6.69
C LEU A 24 26.68 -5.17 -7.57
N TYR A 25 27.39 -6.30 -7.39
CA TYR A 25 28.68 -6.54 -8.05
C TYR A 25 28.61 -6.42 -9.57
N ASP A 26 27.63 -7.09 -10.22
CA ASP A 26 27.44 -7.08 -11.68
C ASP A 26 26.23 -6.23 -12.13
N ALA A 27 25.69 -5.40 -11.25
CA ALA A 27 24.52 -4.63 -11.56
C ALA A 27 24.84 -3.45 -12.49
N SER A 28 24.13 -3.35 -13.60
CA SER A 28 24.14 -2.17 -14.46
C SER A 28 23.14 -1.10 -14.02
N THR A 29 22.07 -1.52 -13.37
CA THR A 29 20.99 -0.64 -12.92
C THR A 29 20.37 -1.21 -11.65
N LEU A 30 20.14 -0.33 -10.67
CA LEU A 30 19.38 -0.61 -9.45
C LEU A 30 17.94 -0.07 -9.61
N LEU A 31 16.95 -0.95 -9.45
CA LEU A 31 15.56 -0.55 -9.25
C LEU A 31 15.17 -0.82 -7.78
N SER A 32 14.77 0.21 -7.06
CA SER A 32 14.42 0.11 -5.64
C SER A 32 13.07 0.75 -5.35
N GLY A 33 12.37 0.22 -4.34
CA GLY A 33 11.32 0.96 -3.67
C GLY A 33 11.87 2.19 -2.93
N THR A 34 11.00 2.83 -2.18
CA THR A 34 11.33 4.02 -1.39
C THR A 34 10.64 3.99 -0.01
N SER A 35 10.54 2.80 0.59
CA SER A 35 9.97 2.62 1.92
C SER A 35 10.70 3.48 2.96
N GLY A 36 9.93 3.96 3.94
CA GLY A 36 10.46 4.67 5.09
C GLY A 36 10.79 3.77 6.28
N GLU A 37 10.33 2.51 6.25
CA GLU A 37 10.36 1.59 7.39
C GLU A 37 11.73 0.96 7.62
N THR A 38 12.49 0.72 6.55
CA THR A 38 13.83 0.14 6.64
C THR A 38 14.87 0.98 5.90
N ASP A 39 16.14 0.77 6.25
CA ASP A 39 17.25 1.46 5.61
C ASP A 39 17.77 0.74 4.35
N LEU A 40 17.26 -0.45 4.04
CA LEU A 40 17.77 -1.30 2.98
C LEU A 40 17.87 -0.59 1.63
N GLU A 41 16.74 -0.02 1.18
CA GLU A 41 16.64 0.65 -0.12
C GLU A 41 17.46 1.94 -0.16
N TYR A 42 17.57 2.65 0.97
CA TYR A 42 18.44 3.82 1.11
C TYR A 42 19.91 3.43 0.99
N LEU A 43 20.34 2.35 1.67
CA LEU A 43 21.70 1.86 1.63
C LEU A 43 22.06 1.33 0.24
N ALA A 44 21.13 0.63 -0.42
CA ALA A 44 21.32 0.16 -1.79
C ALA A 44 21.56 1.32 -2.77
N ARG A 45 20.76 2.39 -2.70
CA ARG A 45 20.97 3.59 -3.52
C ARG A 45 22.29 4.28 -3.22
N LYS A 46 22.65 4.36 -1.94
CA LYS A 46 23.94 4.94 -1.52
C LYS A 46 25.14 4.15 -2.08
N GLU A 47 25.05 2.82 -2.07
CA GLU A 47 26.10 1.97 -2.62
C GLU A 47 26.13 2.05 -4.15
N ALA A 48 24.99 2.07 -4.82
CA ALA A 48 24.89 2.29 -6.25
C ALA A 48 25.56 3.61 -6.69
N GLN A 49 25.34 4.68 -5.92
CA GLN A 49 26.02 5.97 -6.19
C GLN A 49 27.55 5.86 -6.10
N LYS A 50 28.08 5.16 -5.09
CA LYS A 50 29.53 4.97 -4.95
C LYS A 50 30.13 4.18 -6.12
N LYS A 51 29.38 3.19 -6.63
CA LYS A 51 29.81 2.34 -7.74
C LYS A 51 29.52 2.94 -9.13
N GLY A 52 28.89 4.10 -9.21
CA GLY A 52 28.48 4.69 -10.48
C GLY A 52 27.34 3.93 -11.19
N ILE A 53 26.60 3.09 -10.46
CA ILE A 53 25.46 2.32 -10.97
C ILE A 53 24.25 3.24 -11.07
N THR A 54 23.59 3.25 -12.22
CA THR A 54 22.33 3.99 -12.40
C THR A 54 21.26 3.45 -11.45
N SER A 55 20.62 4.34 -10.68
CA SER A 55 19.58 3.95 -9.76
C SER A 55 18.24 4.60 -10.07
N ILE A 56 17.18 3.82 -9.91
CA ILE A 56 15.78 4.20 -10.11
C ILE A 56 15.04 3.99 -8.79
N GLY A 57 14.37 5.02 -8.30
CA GLY A 57 13.53 4.93 -7.10
C GLY A 57 12.06 4.98 -7.48
N VAL A 58 11.29 3.96 -7.11
CA VAL A 58 9.83 3.92 -7.33
C VAL A 58 9.13 4.52 -6.12
N VAL A 59 8.33 5.55 -6.36
CA VAL A 59 7.47 6.16 -5.35
C VAL A 59 6.03 5.71 -5.62
N ASP A 60 5.51 4.90 -4.72
CA ASP A 60 4.22 4.22 -4.81
C ASP A 60 3.09 4.92 -4.05
N HIS A 61 3.40 6.05 -3.41
CA HIS A 61 2.46 6.78 -2.56
C HIS A 61 2.62 8.31 -2.73
N TRP A 62 1.60 9.08 -2.34
CA TRP A 62 1.54 10.54 -2.52
C TRP A 62 2.11 11.37 -1.37
N VAL A 63 2.69 10.74 -0.33
CA VAL A 63 3.17 11.44 0.86
C VAL A 63 4.64 11.21 1.15
N ASN A 64 5.20 12.08 1.97
CA ASN A 64 6.55 11.95 2.54
C ASN A 64 7.70 11.94 1.51
N TYR A 65 7.54 12.54 0.33
CA TYR A 65 8.51 12.49 -0.77
C TYR A 65 9.95 12.72 -0.32
N ASN A 66 10.22 13.82 0.39
CA ASN A 66 11.57 14.13 0.88
C ASN A 66 12.07 13.13 1.94
N LYS A 67 11.17 12.67 2.83
CA LYS A 67 11.53 11.74 3.91
C LYS A 67 11.93 10.36 3.37
N ARG A 68 11.34 9.91 2.25
CA ARG A 68 11.64 8.62 1.60
C ARG A 68 13.10 8.48 1.19
N PHE A 69 13.77 9.58 0.92
CA PHE A 69 15.17 9.61 0.46
C PHE A 69 16.16 10.10 1.54
N LYS A 70 15.68 10.44 2.75
CA LYS A 70 16.48 11.02 3.81
C LYS A 70 16.64 10.04 4.98
N ARG A 71 17.90 9.83 5.43
CA ARG A 71 18.23 9.12 6.66
C ARG A 71 19.31 9.89 7.42
N ASN A 72 19.12 10.06 8.73
CA ASN A 72 20.09 10.74 9.60
C ASN A 72 20.58 12.08 9.03
N GLY A 73 19.64 12.89 8.51
CA GLY A 73 19.93 14.20 7.91
C GLY A 73 20.51 14.16 6.50
N LYS A 74 20.95 13.00 6.00
CA LYS A 74 21.54 12.85 4.67
C LYS A 74 20.51 12.40 3.64
N ILE A 75 20.54 13.02 2.45
CA ILE A 75 19.64 12.69 1.34
C ILE A 75 20.44 11.90 0.29
N VAL A 76 19.86 10.77 -0.16
CA VAL A 76 20.37 9.94 -1.25
C VAL A 76 19.28 9.79 -2.30
N LEU A 77 19.31 10.64 -3.31
CA LEU A 77 18.37 10.60 -4.43
C LEU A 77 18.85 9.63 -5.50
N PRO A 78 17.97 8.88 -6.15
CA PRO A 78 18.29 8.09 -7.32
C PRO A 78 18.60 8.97 -8.53
N ASN A 79 19.08 8.37 -9.61
CA ASN A 79 19.22 9.06 -10.90
C ASN A 79 17.84 9.39 -11.51
N GLU A 80 16.91 8.46 -11.41
CA GLU A 80 15.52 8.62 -11.88
C GLU A 80 14.54 8.31 -10.76
N ILE A 81 13.41 9.00 -10.78
CA ILE A 81 12.26 8.73 -9.89
C ILE A 81 11.09 8.30 -10.77
N TRP A 82 10.53 7.13 -10.48
CA TRP A 82 9.34 6.62 -11.14
C TRP A 82 8.13 6.76 -10.25
N VAL A 83 7.04 7.25 -10.83
CA VAL A 83 5.74 7.44 -10.17
C VAL A 83 4.64 6.82 -11.02
N THR A 84 3.47 6.56 -10.44
CA THR A 84 2.43 5.76 -11.10
C THR A 84 1.31 6.57 -11.74
N ASP A 85 1.12 7.84 -11.34
CA ASP A 85 0.03 8.67 -11.81
C ASP A 85 0.43 10.15 -11.99
N ASN A 86 -0.48 10.96 -12.54
CA ASN A 86 -0.20 12.36 -12.82
C ASN A 86 -0.09 13.24 -11.56
N TYR A 87 -0.81 12.88 -10.49
CA TYR A 87 -0.73 13.61 -9.22
C TYR A 87 0.65 13.41 -8.59
N ALA A 88 1.08 12.16 -8.51
CA ALA A 88 2.43 11.78 -8.04
C ALA A 88 3.52 12.42 -8.90
N LEU A 89 3.34 12.50 -10.23
CA LEU A 89 4.28 13.15 -11.15
C LEU A 89 4.44 14.63 -10.80
N ASN A 90 3.36 15.35 -10.64
CA ASN A 90 3.38 16.77 -10.30
C ASN A 90 4.06 17.03 -8.95
N MET A 91 3.75 16.22 -7.94
CA MET A 91 4.38 16.32 -6.62
C MET A 91 5.88 16.02 -6.69
N ALA A 92 6.27 14.97 -7.41
CA ALA A 92 7.69 14.61 -7.54
C ALA A 92 8.49 15.67 -8.27
N LEU A 93 7.95 16.29 -9.33
CA LEU A 93 8.58 17.39 -10.05
C LEU A 93 8.78 18.63 -9.15
N GLN A 94 7.82 18.92 -8.27
CA GLN A 94 7.95 20.00 -7.30
C GLN A 94 9.00 19.72 -6.23
N CYS A 95 9.03 18.47 -5.71
CA CYS A 95 9.97 18.08 -4.66
C CYS A 95 11.41 17.88 -5.18
N PHE A 96 11.56 17.46 -6.44
CA PHE A 96 12.84 17.06 -7.04
C PHE A 96 13.06 17.68 -8.43
N PRO A 97 13.09 19.01 -8.55
CA PRO A 97 13.11 19.70 -9.86
C PRO A 97 14.38 19.40 -10.69
N SER A 98 15.47 18.95 -10.05
CA SER A 98 16.74 18.60 -10.73
C SER A 98 16.83 17.14 -11.14
N LYS A 99 15.79 16.33 -10.89
CA LYS A 99 15.79 14.89 -11.17
C LYS A 99 14.94 14.54 -12.37
N ILE A 100 15.29 13.42 -13.02
CA ILE A 100 14.45 12.83 -14.05
C ILE A 100 13.27 12.12 -13.36
N VAL A 101 12.07 12.64 -13.55
CA VAL A 101 10.85 12.02 -13.04
C VAL A 101 10.05 11.47 -14.22
N LYS A 102 9.67 10.19 -14.14
CA LYS A 102 8.90 9.51 -15.18
C LYS A 102 7.62 8.91 -14.60
N LYS A 103 6.51 9.10 -15.32
CA LYS A 103 5.30 8.35 -15.02
C LYS A 103 5.38 6.98 -15.69
N MET A 104 5.31 5.93 -14.87
CA MET A 104 5.32 4.54 -15.31
C MET A 104 3.97 3.89 -15.00
N PRO A 105 3.46 3.02 -15.88
CA PRO A 105 2.20 2.33 -15.61
C PRO A 105 2.36 1.38 -14.41
N ASN A 106 1.39 1.41 -13.50
CA ASN A 106 1.28 0.42 -12.42
C ASN A 106 0.70 -0.88 -13.01
N ARG A 107 1.57 -1.75 -13.50
CA ARG A 107 1.18 -3.03 -14.14
C ARG A 107 0.44 -3.95 -13.19
N TYR A 108 0.82 -3.97 -11.91
CA TYR A 108 0.13 -4.75 -10.90
C TYR A 108 -1.32 -4.29 -10.76
N LEU A 109 -1.55 -2.99 -10.56
CA LEU A 109 -2.90 -2.45 -10.44
C LEU A 109 -3.73 -2.68 -11.72
N GLN A 110 -3.12 -2.55 -12.90
CA GLN A 110 -3.81 -2.85 -14.15
C GLN A 110 -4.28 -4.31 -14.22
N GLN A 111 -3.42 -5.26 -13.83
CA GLN A 111 -3.78 -6.69 -13.79
C GLN A 111 -4.89 -6.99 -12.76
N VAL A 112 -4.83 -6.36 -11.58
CA VAL A 112 -5.89 -6.48 -10.56
C VAL A 112 -7.21 -5.97 -11.11
N VAL A 113 -7.23 -4.79 -11.70
CA VAL A 113 -8.44 -4.20 -12.31
C VAL A 113 -9.01 -5.10 -13.42
N GLU A 114 -8.16 -5.61 -14.32
CA GLU A 114 -8.58 -6.53 -15.38
C GLU A 114 -9.16 -7.83 -14.80
N SER A 115 -8.58 -8.36 -13.72
CA SER A 115 -9.07 -9.55 -13.02
C SER A 115 -10.46 -9.30 -12.42
N ILE A 116 -10.66 -8.16 -11.75
CA ILE A 116 -11.94 -7.76 -11.18
C ILE A 116 -13.00 -7.67 -12.29
N TYR A 117 -12.71 -6.95 -13.39
CA TYR A 117 -13.66 -6.81 -14.50
C TYR A 117 -14.10 -8.15 -15.11
N LYS A 118 -13.19 -9.13 -15.18
CA LYS A 118 -13.51 -10.48 -15.70
C LYS A 118 -14.43 -11.26 -14.77
N LYS A 119 -14.36 -11.02 -13.46
CA LYS A 119 -15.12 -11.73 -12.43
C LYS A 119 -16.48 -11.06 -12.17
N THR A 120 -16.61 -9.75 -12.42
CA THR A 120 -17.81 -8.98 -12.09
C THR A 120 -18.99 -9.39 -12.95
N ASP A 121 -20.02 -9.97 -12.33
CA ASP A 121 -21.31 -10.24 -12.95
C ASP A 121 -22.24 -9.02 -12.81
N ARG A 122 -22.29 -8.18 -13.83
CA ARG A 122 -23.11 -6.96 -13.86
C ARG A 122 -24.60 -7.22 -14.13
N SER A 123 -25.01 -8.47 -14.33
CA SER A 123 -26.39 -8.82 -14.62
C SER A 123 -27.28 -8.86 -13.37
N LYS A 124 -26.71 -8.97 -12.20
CA LYS A 124 -27.43 -9.06 -10.93
C LYS A 124 -27.86 -7.68 -10.45
N LYS A 125 -29.15 -7.37 -10.62
CA LYS A 125 -29.78 -6.25 -9.92
C LYS A 125 -30.20 -6.76 -8.54
N ASN A 126 -29.36 -6.56 -7.55
CA ASN A 126 -29.70 -6.84 -6.15
C ASN A 126 -30.48 -5.65 -5.55
N GLN A 127 -31.46 -5.94 -4.70
CA GLN A 127 -32.08 -4.92 -3.85
C GLN A 127 -31.23 -4.56 -2.65
N ILE A 128 -30.20 -5.40 -2.34
CA ILE A 128 -29.27 -5.22 -1.24
C ILE A 128 -28.07 -4.43 -1.74
N ILE A 129 -27.69 -3.42 -0.99
CA ILE A 129 -26.47 -2.63 -1.20
C ILE A 129 -25.31 -3.36 -0.52
N HIS A 130 -24.34 -3.83 -1.30
CA HIS A 130 -23.14 -4.45 -0.75
C HIS A 130 -22.05 -3.40 -0.58
N VAL A 131 -21.60 -3.23 0.66
CA VAL A 131 -20.51 -2.30 1.02
C VAL A 131 -19.28 -3.10 1.44
N LEU A 132 -18.20 -2.99 0.70
CA LEU A 132 -16.90 -3.50 1.12
C LEU A 132 -16.15 -2.40 1.87
N TYR A 133 -15.92 -2.62 3.17
CA TYR A 133 -15.11 -1.75 4.02
C TYR A 133 -13.74 -2.38 4.25
N VAL A 134 -12.71 -1.82 3.63
CA VAL A 134 -11.32 -2.26 3.80
C VAL A 134 -10.71 -1.52 4.99
N LEU A 135 -10.26 -2.29 5.97
CA LEU A 135 -9.70 -1.77 7.22
C LEU A 135 -8.20 -1.49 7.08
N GLU A 136 -7.75 -0.43 7.74
CA GLU A 136 -6.35 -0.04 7.85
C GLU A 136 -5.91 -0.02 9.32
N PRO A 137 -4.68 -0.46 9.65
CA PRO A 137 -4.16 -0.50 11.02
C PRO A 137 -3.66 0.88 11.47
N ILE A 138 -4.57 1.81 11.73
CA ILE A 138 -4.26 3.22 12.04
C ILE A 138 -4.25 3.53 13.56
N HIS A 139 -3.92 2.57 14.39
CA HIS A 139 -4.02 2.61 15.85
C HIS A 139 -3.73 3.96 16.53
N LEU A 140 -2.62 4.60 16.14
CA LEU A 140 -2.11 5.78 16.84
C LEU A 140 -2.22 7.06 16.03
N ASP A 141 -2.68 6.96 14.79
CA ASP A 141 -2.63 8.09 13.86
C ASP A 141 -3.81 9.07 14.00
N TRP A 142 -4.83 8.68 14.74
CA TRP A 142 -6.04 9.49 14.97
C TRP A 142 -6.16 9.90 16.44
N ASN A 143 -5.75 11.14 16.75
CA ASN A 143 -5.93 11.81 18.06
C ASN A 143 -5.43 11.02 19.29
N ASN A 144 -5.12 11.72 20.35
CA ASN A 144 -4.83 11.19 21.71
C ASN A 144 -6.10 10.60 22.39
N SER A 145 -6.79 9.71 21.71
CA SER A 145 -7.99 9.03 22.21
C SER A 145 -7.61 7.62 22.67
N ASP A 146 -8.24 7.14 23.75
CA ASP A 146 -8.11 5.76 24.24
C ASP A 146 -8.69 4.71 23.27
N ILE A 147 -9.42 5.17 22.23
CA ILE A 147 -9.99 4.31 21.20
C ILE A 147 -9.06 4.33 19.98
N ALA A 148 -8.61 3.16 19.53
CA ALA A 148 -7.79 3.05 18.34
C ALA A 148 -8.49 3.60 17.09
N GLY A 149 -7.72 4.24 16.19
CA GLY A 149 -8.25 5.01 15.06
C GLY A 149 -9.15 4.22 14.13
N GLU A 150 -8.85 2.94 13.90
CA GLU A 150 -9.69 2.06 13.09
C GLU A 150 -11.10 1.86 13.66
N TYR A 151 -11.24 1.79 14.99
CA TYR A 151 -12.56 1.69 15.62
C TYR A 151 -13.30 3.03 15.61
N GLN A 152 -12.58 4.14 15.70
CA GLN A 152 -13.19 5.47 15.53
C GLN A 152 -13.77 5.61 14.12
N ALA A 153 -13.02 5.21 13.10
CA ALA A 153 -13.45 5.24 11.72
C ALA A 153 -14.66 4.31 11.47
N LEU A 154 -14.63 3.09 12.00
CA LEU A 154 -15.75 2.16 11.92
C LEU A 154 -17.01 2.70 12.61
N ASN A 155 -16.89 3.25 13.82
CA ASN A 155 -18.01 3.82 14.54
C ASN A 155 -18.59 5.03 13.79
N TYR A 156 -17.74 5.88 13.23
CA TYR A 156 -18.19 6.98 12.39
C TYR A 156 -18.93 6.48 11.14
N PHE A 157 -18.41 5.46 10.48
CA PHE A 157 -19.02 4.88 9.30
C PHE A 157 -20.43 4.35 9.59
N ILE A 158 -20.61 3.51 10.64
CA ILE A 158 -21.93 2.96 10.96
C ILE A 158 -22.93 4.04 11.42
N GLN A 159 -22.49 5.11 12.05
CA GLN A 159 -23.34 6.26 12.43
C GLN A 159 -23.88 7.02 11.23
N HIS A 160 -23.34 6.80 10.04
CA HIS A 160 -23.68 7.53 8.83
C HIS A 160 -24.13 6.59 7.69
N LEU A 161 -24.59 5.39 8.01
CA LEU A 161 -25.10 4.44 7.01
C LEU A 161 -26.32 4.95 6.27
N ASP A 162 -27.11 5.83 6.89
CA ASP A 162 -28.27 6.50 6.30
C ASP A 162 -27.94 7.31 5.04
N PHE A 163 -26.71 7.81 4.89
CA PHE A 163 -26.23 8.44 3.66
C PHE A 163 -26.06 7.46 2.49
N ILE A 164 -25.94 6.15 2.78
CA ILE A 164 -25.77 5.10 1.77
C ILE A 164 -27.15 4.55 1.38
N GLY A 165 -28.03 4.34 2.34
CA GLY A 165 -29.37 3.79 2.14
C GLY A 165 -30.02 3.31 3.42
N ASP A 166 -31.11 2.55 3.29
CA ASP A 166 -31.77 1.88 4.41
C ASP A 166 -30.83 0.80 4.97
N GLU A 167 -30.52 0.86 6.26
CA GLU A 167 -29.61 -0.08 6.94
C GLU A 167 -30.06 -1.55 6.78
N ASN A 168 -31.37 -1.82 6.68
CA ASN A 168 -31.90 -3.14 6.44
C ASN A 168 -31.63 -3.68 5.02
N GLN A 169 -31.22 -2.82 4.10
CA GLN A 169 -30.86 -3.16 2.72
C GLN A 169 -29.35 -3.11 2.48
N ILE A 170 -28.55 -2.90 3.53
CA ILE A 170 -27.09 -2.82 3.43
C ILE A 170 -26.48 -4.11 4.01
N GLU A 171 -25.64 -4.77 3.23
CA GLU A 171 -24.68 -5.78 3.71
C GLU A 171 -23.31 -5.15 3.78
N ILE A 172 -22.69 -5.15 4.98
CA ILE A 172 -21.35 -4.61 5.20
C ILE A 172 -20.38 -5.78 5.28
N ARG A 173 -19.44 -5.83 4.36
CA ARG A 173 -18.34 -6.79 4.40
C ARG A 173 -17.08 -6.08 4.85
N LEU A 174 -16.58 -6.46 6.03
CA LEU A 174 -15.33 -5.93 6.59
C LEU A 174 -14.17 -6.78 6.15
N ARG A 175 -13.16 -6.18 5.55
CA ARG A 175 -11.90 -6.83 5.21
C ARG A 175 -10.78 -6.30 6.11
N ALA A 176 -10.30 -7.14 7.04
CA ALA A 176 -9.18 -6.79 7.90
C ALA A 176 -7.86 -6.68 7.09
N HIS A 177 -6.97 -5.80 7.54
CA HIS A 177 -5.64 -5.72 6.94
C HIS A 177 -4.84 -7.00 7.26
N PRO A 178 -4.06 -7.57 6.31
CA PRO A 178 -3.34 -8.83 6.53
C PRO A 178 -2.34 -8.84 7.69
N SER A 179 -1.88 -7.67 8.15
CA SER A 179 -0.97 -7.56 9.30
C SER A 179 -1.67 -7.55 10.65
N GLU A 180 -2.99 -7.56 10.68
CA GLU A 180 -3.74 -7.52 11.93
C GLU A 180 -3.96 -8.91 12.52
N LYS A 181 -4.17 -8.97 13.84
CA LYS A 181 -4.44 -10.24 14.51
C LYS A 181 -5.79 -10.78 14.13
N ASP A 182 -5.87 -12.09 13.91
CA ASP A 182 -7.12 -12.79 13.72
C ASP A 182 -8.08 -12.53 14.90
N GLY A 183 -9.35 -12.31 14.56
CA GLY A 183 -10.41 -12.07 15.54
C GLY A 183 -10.41 -10.68 16.18
N LYS A 184 -9.51 -9.76 15.81
CA LYS A 184 -9.45 -8.40 16.36
C LYS A 184 -10.82 -7.69 16.35
N TYR A 185 -11.61 -7.87 15.31
CA TYR A 185 -12.89 -7.16 15.13
C TYR A 185 -14.12 -7.96 15.61
N ASN A 186 -13.95 -9.19 16.14
CA ASN A 186 -15.05 -10.04 16.54
C ASN A 186 -15.97 -9.38 17.58
N ASP A 187 -15.39 -8.78 18.61
CA ASP A 187 -16.16 -8.13 19.68
C ASP A 187 -16.89 -6.89 19.17
N TRP A 188 -16.29 -6.16 18.23
CA TRP A 188 -16.93 -5.01 17.60
C TRP A 188 -18.11 -5.45 16.71
N CYS A 189 -17.94 -6.50 15.90
CA CYS A 189 -19.03 -7.08 15.10
C CYS A 189 -20.18 -7.56 16.00
N LYS A 190 -19.86 -8.24 17.13
CA LYS A 190 -20.86 -8.71 18.07
C LYS A 190 -21.64 -7.57 18.73
N LYS A 191 -20.99 -6.45 19.06
CA LYS A 191 -21.67 -5.27 19.59
C LYS A 191 -22.63 -4.62 18.59
N ASN A 192 -22.42 -4.84 17.30
CA ASN A 192 -23.19 -4.28 16.19
C ASN A 192 -23.96 -5.37 15.42
N GLU A 193 -24.36 -6.47 16.12
CA GLU A 193 -25.07 -7.62 15.52
C GLU A 193 -26.45 -7.28 14.93
N HIS A 194 -27.01 -6.11 15.24
CA HIS A 194 -28.22 -5.60 14.63
C HIS A 194 -28.04 -5.20 13.17
N LEU A 195 -26.78 -4.96 12.73
CA LEU A 195 -26.42 -4.67 11.34
C LEU A 195 -26.00 -5.97 10.63
N ASN A 196 -26.26 -6.04 9.33
CA ASN A 196 -25.80 -7.17 8.52
C ASN A 196 -24.29 -7.02 8.20
N ILE A 197 -23.45 -7.44 9.14
CA ILE A 197 -21.97 -7.34 9.05
C ILE A 197 -21.36 -8.72 8.87
N VAL A 198 -20.55 -8.88 7.83
CA VAL A 198 -19.74 -10.08 7.57
C VAL A 198 -18.25 -9.71 7.69
N LEU A 199 -17.52 -10.36 8.61
CA LEU A 199 -16.06 -10.23 8.69
C LEU A 199 -15.42 -11.25 7.73
N ASP A 200 -14.72 -10.76 6.73
CA ASP A 200 -14.03 -11.58 5.73
C ASP A 200 -12.52 -11.57 6.00
N THR A 201 -11.95 -12.78 6.20
CA THR A 201 -10.52 -12.96 6.49
C THR A 201 -9.83 -13.85 5.46
N GLU A 202 -10.57 -14.56 4.62
CA GLU A 202 -10.04 -15.63 3.78
C GLU A 202 -9.99 -15.31 2.28
N ASN A 203 -10.95 -14.50 1.78
CA ASN A 203 -11.03 -14.23 0.36
C ASN A 203 -9.99 -13.21 -0.11
N ASP A 204 -9.54 -13.35 -1.35
CA ASP A 204 -8.73 -12.31 -1.99
C ASP A 204 -9.53 -11.01 -2.14
N LEU A 205 -8.87 -9.88 -1.92
CA LEU A 205 -9.51 -8.56 -2.04
C LEU A 205 -10.14 -8.36 -3.44
N SER A 206 -9.49 -8.89 -4.49
CA SER A 206 -10.01 -8.82 -5.86
C SER A 206 -11.33 -9.57 -6.04
N ASP A 207 -11.56 -10.66 -5.26
CA ASP A 207 -12.79 -11.43 -5.30
C ASP A 207 -13.92 -10.71 -4.55
N LEU A 208 -13.58 -9.96 -3.51
CA LEU A 208 -14.55 -9.16 -2.75
C LEU A 208 -15.03 -7.91 -3.51
N ILE A 209 -14.18 -7.37 -4.40
CA ILE A 209 -14.51 -6.19 -5.21
C ILE A 209 -15.33 -6.58 -6.45
N ALA A 210 -15.18 -7.81 -6.94
CA ALA A 210 -15.85 -8.31 -8.16
C ALA A 210 -17.33 -8.58 -7.94
#